data_19fbd555d54e7f2106c36eddf2d55159
#
_entry.id   19fbd555d54e7f2106c36eddf2d55159
#
_cell.length_a   1.000
_cell.length_b   1.000
_cell.length_c   1.000
_cell.angle_alpha   90.00
_cell.angle_beta   90.00
_cell.angle_gamma   90.00
#
_symmetry.space_group_name_H-M   'P 1'
#
loop_
_entity.id
_entity.type
_entity.pdbx_description
1 polymer ?
#
loop_
_entity_poly.entity_id
_entity_poly.type
_entity_poly.pdbx_seq_one_letter_code
_entity_poly.pdbx_strand_id
1 'polypeptide(L)'
;MDNKTKIYTCLVWLLMLGAVTTSCSKDDEGGDSPSEERYTGDAYKDLHSPWVENPSLMIHFTRWDCVLFGSYPTNEVVNGSFDAVDDYALAQGDVIVDATLFSQLENVQWTDDDTEINGTRYHRLNGSGAVTCSTNREQHYRWADPDAWHYFAYAPVKWRILKISGTKAVLLADRMPDTCPFHDKEEAVNWSGSHLRQWLNDEFYTRAFSDEERAAIETTNVKNPANPHYGTDCGPDTQDYVFILSNDEVFASSLASDYGFYAGSGIDDSARRFRSTLYAKCRGAWWSSVEGYRGNSFWFMRTSGYTSSSITYVCDFGYLYNQGTAVTCDDAAMLPAITVDLEKASYQKTTSVESTDVNN
;
A
#
# COMPACT_ATOMS: atom_id res chain seq x y z
N MET A 1 -34.27 -6.29 41.53
CA MET A 1 -34.85 -7.54 41.01
C MET A 1 -34.45 -7.60 39.55
N ASP A 2 -33.58 -8.25 39.37
CA ASP A 2 -32.70 -9.32 38.99
C ASP A 2 -31.95 -9.08 37.67
N ASN A 3 -30.68 -8.88 37.84
CA ASN A 3 -29.67 -8.98 36.78
C ASN A 3 -29.51 -10.45 36.35
N LYS A 4 -29.56 -10.76 35.07
CA LYS A 4 -29.01 -12.00 34.51
C LYS A 4 -27.95 -11.72 33.48
N THR A 5 -26.72 -11.75 33.96
CA THR A 5 -25.50 -11.87 33.20
C THR A 5 -25.50 -13.18 32.41
N LYS A 6 -25.38 -13.14 31.09
CA LYS A 6 -25.12 -14.31 30.25
C LYS A 6 -23.66 -14.37 29.91
N ILE A 7 -22.98 -15.35 30.53
CA ILE A 7 -21.64 -15.77 30.21
C ILE A 7 -21.71 -16.69 28.99
N TYR A 8 -21.04 -16.34 27.89
CA TYR A 8 -20.82 -17.27 26.78
C TYR A 8 -19.48 -17.95 26.96
N THR A 9 -19.56 -19.26 27.21
CA THR A 9 -18.40 -20.15 27.29
C THR A 9 -18.01 -20.57 25.86
N CYS A 10 -16.83 -20.19 25.39
CA CYS A 10 -16.26 -20.74 24.18
C CYS A 10 -15.68 -22.13 24.47
N LEU A 11 -16.22 -23.14 23.79
CA LEU A 11 -15.67 -24.50 23.76
C LEU A 11 -14.51 -24.57 22.75
N VAL A 12 -13.33 -24.82 23.27
CA VAL A 12 -12.16 -25.19 22.47
C VAL A 12 -12.26 -26.68 22.13
N TRP A 13 -12.32 -27.02 20.85
CA TRP A 13 -12.19 -28.40 20.38
C TRP A 13 -10.71 -28.71 20.12
N LEU A 14 -10.16 -29.55 20.99
CA LEU A 14 -8.83 -30.18 20.83
C LEU A 14 -8.99 -31.44 19.96
N LEU A 15 -8.48 -31.43 18.75
CA LEU A 15 -8.36 -32.64 17.93
C LEU A 15 -6.97 -33.27 18.17
N MET A 16 -6.98 -34.40 18.88
CA MET A 16 -5.85 -35.32 18.99
C MET A 16 -5.73 -36.09 17.66
N LEU A 17 -4.62 -36.00 16.95
CA LEU A 17 -4.24 -36.99 15.95
C LEU A 17 -3.03 -37.77 16.44
N GLY A 18 -3.22 -39.09 16.41
CA GLY A 18 -2.30 -40.09 16.89
C GLY A 18 -0.99 -40.16 16.13
N ALA A 19 0.02 -40.49 16.88
CA ALA A 19 1.37 -40.79 16.41
C ALA A 19 1.39 -42.15 15.68
N VAL A 20 1.99 -42.16 14.49
CA VAL A 20 2.55 -43.39 13.91
C VAL A 20 4.07 -43.21 13.88
N THR A 21 4.74 -43.98 14.71
CA THR A 21 6.20 -44.10 14.75
C THR A 21 6.67 -45.02 13.62
N THR A 22 7.54 -44.53 12.73
CA THR A 22 8.52 -45.34 12.04
C THR A 22 9.90 -44.73 12.22
N SER A 23 10.74 -45.52 12.82
CA SER A 23 12.16 -45.31 12.99
C SER A 23 12.92 -45.44 11.70
N CYS A 24 13.83 -44.51 11.37
CA CYS A 24 15.18 -44.88 10.94
C CYS A 24 16.11 -43.66 10.88
N SER A 25 17.24 -43.84 11.58
CA SER A 25 18.63 -43.36 11.42
C SER A 25 18.91 -41.89 11.09
N LYS A 26 19.73 -41.36 11.97
CA LYS A 26 20.63 -40.20 11.94
C LYS A 26 21.28 -39.94 10.58
N ASP A 27 21.32 -38.67 10.17
CA ASP A 27 22.61 -37.99 9.99
C ASP A 27 22.40 -36.45 10.00
N ASP A 28 23.41 -35.76 10.41
CA ASP A 28 23.60 -34.40 10.83
C ASP A 28 23.24 -33.28 9.80
N GLU A 29 22.99 -32.12 10.42
CA GLU A 29 23.40 -30.75 10.04
C GLU A 29 22.41 -29.87 9.27
N GLY A 30 22.25 -28.65 9.82
CA GLY A 30 21.88 -27.46 9.11
C GLY A 30 20.41 -27.09 9.20
N GLY A 31 20.07 -26.29 10.22
CA GLY A 31 18.82 -25.53 10.19
C GLY A 31 18.87 -24.48 9.09
N ASP A 32 18.49 -24.85 7.89
CA ASP A 32 18.14 -23.91 6.83
C ASP A 32 16.74 -23.37 7.13
N SER A 33 16.68 -22.09 7.47
CA SER A 33 15.47 -21.30 7.24
C SER A 33 15.05 -21.50 5.80
N PRO A 34 13.76 -21.66 5.47
CA PRO A 34 13.35 -21.76 4.07
C PRO A 34 13.87 -20.54 3.33
N SER A 35 14.84 -20.74 2.44
CA SER A 35 15.32 -19.72 1.53
C SER A 35 14.10 -19.25 0.75
N GLU A 36 13.70 -18.01 0.91
CA GLU A 36 12.67 -17.38 0.10
C GLU A 36 13.11 -17.49 -1.35
N GLU A 37 12.46 -18.39 -2.11
CA GLU A 37 12.74 -18.55 -3.54
C GLU A 37 12.38 -17.26 -4.27
N ARG A 38 13.39 -16.49 -4.63
CA ARG A 38 13.22 -15.35 -5.55
C ARG A 38 13.15 -15.89 -6.97
N TYR A 39 12.07 -15.59 -7.64
CA TYR A 39 11.86 -15.96 -9.01
C TYR A 39 12.58 -15.00 -9.96
N THR A 40 13.36 -15.55 -10.90
CA THR A 40 14.02 -14.83 -11.99
C THR A 40 13.83 -15.60 -13.29
N GLY A 41 13.86 -14.90 -14.41
CA GLY A 41 13.73 -15.52 -15.75
C GLY A 41 12.29 -15.94 -16.09
N ASP A 42 12.08 -17.13 -16.62
CA ASP A 42 10.80 -17.60 -17.20
C ASP A 42 9.63 -17.77 -16.20
N ALA A 43 9.86 -17.59 -14.89
CA ALA A 43 8.83 -17.75 -13.86
C ALA A 43 7.65 -16.76 -13.98
N TYR A 44 7.82 -15.65 -14.71
CA TYR A 44 6.72 -14.71 -14.97
C TYR A 44 5.58 -15.31 -15.80
N LYS A 45 5.80 -16.42 -16.50
CA LYS A 45 4.78 -17.12 -17.30
C LYS A 45 3.63 -17.66 -16.45
N ASP A 46 3.83 -17.80 -15.14
CA ASP A 46 2.81 -18.22 -14.19
C ASP A 46 2.07 -17.03 -13.52
N LEU A 47 2.35 -15.81 -13.99
CA LEU A 47 1.66 -14.60 -13.56
C LEU A 47 0.67 -14.15 -14.63
N HIS A 48 -0.47 -13.64 -14.19
CA HIS A 48 -1.58 -13.28 -15.07
C HIS A 48 -2.06 -11.85 -14.83
N SER A 49 -2.58 -11.23 -15.90
CA SER A 49 -3.44 -10.05 -15.80
C SER A 49 -4.69 -10.40 -14.99
N PRO A 50 -5.43 -9.39 -14.47
CA PRO A 50 -6.59 -9.63 -13.61
C PRO A 50 -7.58 -10.60 -14.23
N TRP A 51 -8.02 -11.56 -13.44
CA TRP A 51 -9.15 -12.39 -13.82
C TRP A 51 -10.43 -11.75 -13.32
N VAL A 52 -11.38 -11.52 -14.23
CA VAL A 52 -12.66 -10.88 -13.94
C VAL A 52 -13.79 -11.87 -14.21
N GLU A 53 -14.54 -12.23 -13.17
CA GLU A 53 -15.75 -13.03 -13.32
C GLU A 53 -16.93 -12.15 -13.71
N ASN A 54 -17.70 -12.56 -14.70
CA ASN A 54 -18.86 -11.83 -15.20
C ASN A 54 -18.58 -10.36 -15.57
N PRO A 55 -17.60 -10.11 -16.45
CA PRO A 55 -17.19 -8.74 -16.81
C PRO A 55 -18.30 -7.91 -17.47
N SER A 56 -19.42 -8.54 -17.84
CA SER A 56 -20.64 -7.88 -18.35
C SER A 56 -21.51 -7.26 -17.26
N LEU A 57 -21.21 -7.52 -15.99
CA LEU A 57 -21.92 -6.92 -14.86
C LEU A 57 -21.17 -5.67 -14.37
N MET A 58 -21.92 -4.70 -13.88
CA MET A 58 -21.36 -3.47 -13.33
C MET A 58 -20.59 -3.74 -12.03
N ILE A 59 -21.05 -4.70 -11.23
CA ILE A 59 -20.36 -5.25 -10.05
C ILE A 59 -19.96 -6.67 -10.41
N HIS A 60 -18.68 -6.95 -10.40
CA HIS A 60 -18.11 -8.22 -10.76
C HIS A 60 -17.03 -8.61 -9.74
N PHE A 61 -16.67 -9.88 -9.73
CA PHE A 61 -15.57 -10.36 -8.91
C PHE A 61 -14.27 -10.23 -9.70
N THR A 62 -13.23 -9.68 -9.08
CA THR A 62 -11.90 -9.59 -9.67
C THR A 62 -10.86 -10.20 -8.75
N ARG A 63 -9.91 -10.91 -9.35
CA ARG A 63 -8.75 -11.46 -8.68
C ARG A 63 -7.47 -10.98 -9.37
N TRP A 64 -6.54 -10.49 -8.58
CA TRP A 64 -5.21 -10.06 -9.03
C TRP A 64 -4.15 -11.00 -8.51
N ASP A 65 -3.27 -11.49 -9.39
CA ASP A 65 -2.02 -12.09 -8.97
C ASP A 65 -1.14 -11.01 -8.33
N CYS A 66 -0.32 -11.40 -7.33
CA CYS A 66 0.50 -10.47 -6.58
C CYS A 66 1.95 -10.93 -6.48
N VAL A 67 2.84 -9.93 -6.42
CA VAL A 67 4.27 -10.12 -6.21
C VAL A 67 4.77 -9.21 -5.08
N LEU A 68 5.85 -9.63 -4.41
CA LEU A 68 6.64 -8.79 -3.52
C LEU A 68 7.83 -8.26 -4.32
N PHE A 69 8.02 -6.94 -4.31
CA PHE A 69 9.10 -6.28 -5.01
C PHE A 69 9.41 -4.92 -4.36
N GLY A 70 10.69 -4.62 -4.13
CA GLY A 70 11.08 -3.46 -3.33
C GLY A 70 10.73 -3.61 -1.86
N SER A 71 11.09 -2.63 -1.05
CA SER A 71 10.79 -2.59 0.38
C SER A 71 10.56 -1.15 0.86
N TYR A 72 9.72 -0.98 1.89
CA TYR A 72 9.42 0.34 2.43
C TYR A 72 9.21 0.26 3.96
N PRO A 73 9.47 1.32 4.74
CA PRO A 73 9.13 1.35 6.15
C PRO A 73 7.66 1.02 6.34
N THR A 74 7.34 0.04 7.18
CA THR A 74 5.96 -0.45 7.30
C THR A 74 5.60 -0.81 8.73
N ASN A 75 6.39 -1.67 9.38
CA ASN A 75 6.03 -2.28 10.65
C ASN A 75 6.73 -1.58 11.80
N GLU A 76 5.97 -1.00 12.73
CA GLU A 76 6.52 -0.36 13.92
C GLU A 76 7.08 -1.39 14.89
N VAL A 77 8.31 -1.17 15.38
CA VAL A 77 8.93 -1.96 16.44
C VAL A 77 8.61 -1.30 17.77
N VAL A 78 8.00 -2.05 18.70
CA VAL A 78 7.62 -1.58 20.03
C VAL A 78 8.18 -2.47 21.13
N ASN A 79 8.40 -1.91 22.32
CA ASN A 79 8.98 -2.62 23.46
C ASN A 79 7.96 -3.43 24.29
N GLY A 80 6.70 -3.48 23.87
CA GLY A 80 5.60 -4.16 24.59
C GLY A 80 4.67 -3.23 25.35
N SER A 81 4.95 -1.93 25.44
CA SER A 81 3.98 -0.93 25.88
C SER A 81 3.20 -0.41 24.69
N PHE A 82 1.88 -0.54 24.75
CA PHE A 82 0.98 -0.27 23.64
C PHE A 82 0.38 1.13 23.65
N ASP A 83 0.94 2.07 24.38
CA ASP A 83 0.37 3.42 24.54
C ASP A 83 0.21 4.20 23.23
N ALA A 84 0.83 3.73 22.16
CA ALA A 84 0.78 4.37 20.86
C ALA A 84 0.22 3.48 19.74
N VAL A 85 -0.08 2.21 20.00
CA VAL A 85 -0.50 1.26 18.97
C VAL A 85 -2.01 1.05 19.02
N ASP A 86 -2.68 1.38 17.94
CA ASP A 86 -4.07 0.97 17.72
C ASP A 86 -4.14 -0.58 17.70
N ASP A 87 -5.01 -1.18 18.51
CA ASP A 87 -5.30 -2.63 18.51
C ASP A 87 -5.55 -3.17 17.09
N TYR A 88 -6.05 -2.32 16.21
CA TYR A 88 -6.26 -2.64 14.82
C TYR A 88 -4.95 -2.82 14.04
N ALA A 89 -3.96 -1.96 14.25
CA ALA A 89 -2.64 -2.07 13.62
C ALA A 89 -1.93 -3.37 14.06
N LEU A 90 -2.07 -3.73 15.34
CA LEU A 90 -1.58 -5.00 15.86
C LEU A 90 -2.25 -6.20 15.19
N ALA A 91 -3.57 -6.16 15.04
CA ALA A 91 -4.34 -7.21 14.36
C ALA A 91 -4.00 -7.36 12.87
N GLN A 92 -3.53 -6.29 12.22
CA GLN A 92 -3.07 -6.33 10.83
C GLN A 92 -1.60 -6.76 10.66
N GLY A 93 -0.88 -7.03 11.75
CA GLY A 93 0.54 -7.39 11.71
C GLY A 93 1.47 -6.21 11.40
N ASP A 94 1.01 -4.98 11.58
CA ASP A 94 1.79 -3.76 11.33
C ASP A 94 2.73 -3.41 12.49
N VAL A 95 2.79 -4.24 13.53
CA VAL A 95 3.59 -4.01 14.74
C VAL A 95 4.44 -5.23 15.05
N ILE A 96 5.71 -4.99 15.34
CA ILE A 96 6.67 -5.97 15.85
C ILE A 96 6.87 -5.70 17.33
N VAL A 97 6.42 -6.62 18.19
CA VAL A 97 6.61 -6.52 19.64
C VAL A 97 7.91 -7.21 20.03
N ASP A 98 8.99 -6.44 20.15
CA ASP A 98 10.33 -6.96 20.51
C ASP A 98 11.11 -5.92 21.32
N ALA A 99 11.11 -6.08 22.65
CA ALA A 99 11.81 -5.18 23.55
C ALA A 99 13.34 -5.20 23.39
N THR A 100 13.91 -6.31 22.95
CA THR A 100 15.36 -6.43 22.72
C THR A 100 15.77 -5.66 21.47
N LEU A 101 15.05 -5.85 20.37
CA LEU A 101 15.27 -5.12 19.14
C LEU A 101 15.02 -3.62 19.35
N PHE A 102 13.94 -3.25 20.05
CA PHE A 102 13.64 -1.86 20.38
C PHE A 102 14.83 -1.20 21.09
N SER A 103 15.37 -1.85 22.13
CA SER A 103 16.53 -1.32 22.86
C SER A 103 17.80 -1.25 21.99
N GLN A 104 17.99 -2.14 21.02
CA GLN A 104 19.08 -2.04 20.06
C GLN A 104 18.90 -0.81 19.16
N LEU A 105 17.67 -0.54 18.67
CA LEU A 105 17.34 0.61 17.83
C LEU A 105 17.53 1.95 18.56
N GLU A 106 17.27 2.01 19.88
CA GLU A 106 17.56 3.21 20.70
C GLU A 106 19.05 3.55 20.75
N ASN A 107 19.95 2.54 20.63
CA ASN A 107 21.38 2.69 20.88
C ASN A 107 22.25 2.54 19.63
N VAL A 108 21.67 2.25 18.46
CA VAL A 108 22.42 2.11 17.21
C VAL A 108 22.73 3.49 16.58
N GLN A 109 23.71 3.53 15.69
CA GLN A 109 24.00 4.71 14.87
C GLN A 109 22.98 4.83 13.74
N TRP A 110 22.44 6.04 13.56
CA TRP A 110 21.49 6.39 12.49
C TRP A 110 22.17 7.31 11.48
N THR A 111 21.89 7.07 10.20
CA THR A 111 22.32 7.93 9.09
C THR A 111 21.08 8.31 8.28
N ASP A 112 20.77 9.61 8.20
CA ASP A 112 19.55 10.12 7.53
C ASP A 112 18.27 9.40 7.97
N ASP A 113 18.18 9.13 9.29
CA ASP A 113 17.09 8.39 9.94
C ASP A 113 16.90 6.93 9.49
N ASP A 114 17.89 6.35 8.80
CA ASP A 114 17.95 4.94 8.44
C ASP A 114 19.10 4.22 9.17
N THR A 115 18.90 2.94 9.45
CA THR A 115 19.94 2.03 10.00
C THR A 115 19.68 0.60 9.54
N GLU A 116 20.64 -0.30 9.80
CA GLU A 116 20.52 -1.72 9.52
C GLU A 116 20.98 -2.55 10.72
N ILE A 117 20.17 -3.53 11.11
CA ILE A 117 20.51 -4.52 12.14
C ILE A 117 20.25 -5.92 11.57
N ASN A 118 21.28 -6.77 11.55
CA ASN A 118 21.19 -8.15 11.06
C ASN A 118 20.59 -8.31 9.65
N GLY A 119 20.92 -7.39 8.73
CA GLY A 119 20.41 -7.42 7.36
C GLY A 119 18.99 -6.86 7.17
N THR A 120 18.35 -6.38 8.24
CA THR A 120 17.06 -5.70 8.17
C THR A 120 17.26 -4.19 8.29
N ARG A 121 16.73 -3.43 7.34
CA ARG A 121 16.72 -1.97 7.37
C ARG A 121 15.60 -1.45 8.28
N TYR A 122 15.88 -0.35 8.95
CA TYR A 122 14.94 0.35 9.82
C TYR A 122 14.97 1.84 9.51
N HIS A 123 13.82 2.47 9.60
CA HIS A 123 13.66 3.92 9.54
C HIS A 123 13.09 4.42 10.85
N ARG A 124 13.56 5.56 11.36
CA ARG A 124 13.00 6.19 12.55
C ARG A 124 12.22 7.46 12.19
N LEU A 125 11.19 7.72 12.94
CA LEU A 125 10.33 8.87 12.79
C LEU A 125 9.94 9.41 14.18
N ASN A 126 9.78 10.71 14.31
CA ASN A 126 9.19 11.34 15.48
C ASN A 126 8.10 12.36 15.05
N GLY A 127 7.46 13.01 15.98
CA GLY A 127 6.39 13.97 15.69
C GLY A 127 6.79 15.14 14.80
N SER A 128 8.09 15.48 14.69
CA SER A 128 8.59 16.51 13.78
C SER A 128 8.64 16.03 12.31
N GLY A 129 8.77 14.73 12.09
CA GLY A 129 8.73 14.11 10.76
C GLY A 129 7.32 13.68 10.34
N ALA A 130 6.36 13.74 11.27
CA ALA A 130 4.96 13.48 10.95
C ALA A 130 4.36 14.70 10.23
N VAL A 131 3.59 14.44 9.18
CA VAL A 131 2.78 15.50 8.56
C VAL A 131 1.62 15.82 9.50
N THR A 132 1.51 17.07 9.94
CA THR A 132 0.37 17.51 10.75
C THR A 132 -0.78 17.87 9.83
N CYS A 133 -1.75 17.00 9.67
CA CYS A 133 -2.94 17.33 8.93
C CYS A 133 -3.81 18.37 9.66
N SER A 134 -4.35 19.32 8.90
CA SER A 134 -5.10 20.47 9.43
C SER A 134 -6.59 20.20 9.64
N THR A 135 -7.18 19.16 9.06
CA THR A 135 -8.64 19.15 8.84
C THR A 135 -9.47 18.23 9.74
N ASN A 136 -9.05 17.04 10.08
CA ASN A 136 -9.82 16.18 11.00
C ASN A 136 -8.92 15.37 11.91
N ARG A 137 -8.72 15.89 13.09
CA ARG A 137 -7.74 15.41 14.05
C ARG A 137 -8.10 14.09 14.74
N GLU A 138 -9.32 13.60 14.66
CA GLU A 138 -9.77 12.41 15.36
C GLU A 138 -9.42 11.11 14.61
N GLN A 139 -9.12 11.20 13.32
CA GLN A 139 -8.79 10.08 12.45
C GLN A 139 -7.33 10.10 11.96
N HIS A 140 -6.47 10.82 12.67
CA HIS A 140 -5.04 10.85 12.43
C HIS A 140 -4.31 10.19 13.58
N TYR A 141 -3.26 9.46 13.25
CA TYR A 141 -2.41 8.86 14.26
C TYR A 141 -1.68 9.95 15.06
N ARG A 142 -1.59 9.77 16.38
CA ARG A 142 -0.89 10.70 17.25
C ARG A 142 -0.14 9.94 18.31
N TRP A 143 1.12 10.24 18.39
CA TRP A 143 1.93 9.79 19.51
C TRP A 143 1.66 10.62 20.77
N ALA A 144 1.65 9.92 21.92
CA ALA A 144 1.49 10.57 23.22
C ALA A 144 2.66 11.52 23.51
N ASP A 145 3.88 11.15 23.11
CA ASP A 145 5.08 11.97 23.16
C ASP A 145 5.56 12.24 21.72
N PRO A 146 5.39 13.46 21.21
CA PRO A 146 5.83 13.80 19.85
C PRO A 146 7.35 13.87 19.68
N ASP A 147 8.11 13.94 20.78
CA ASP A 147 9.58 13.99 20.73
C ASP A 147 10.21 12.59 20.77
N ALA A 148 9.43 11.55 21.12
CA ALA A 148 9.90 10.18 21.12
C ALA A 148 10.16 9.67 19.70
N TRP A 149 11.22 8.87 19.55
CA TRP A 149 11.51 8.18 18.30
C TRP A 149 10.71 6.88 18.21
N HIS A 150 10.12 6.67 17.04
CA HIS A 150 9.44 5.46 16.63
C HIS A 150 10.23 4.79 15.51
N TYR A 151 10.31 3.48 15.52
CA TYR A 151 11.19 2.69 14.66
C TYR A 151 10.37 1.79 13.76
N PHE A 152 10.58 1.86 12.46
CA PHE A 152 9.84 1.10 11.46
C PHE A 152 10.77 0.17 10.70
N ALA A 153 10.49 -1.13 10.76
CA ALA A 153 11.17 -2.10 9.92
C ALA A 153 10.71 -1.95 8.45
N TYR A 154 11.67 -2.02 7.54
CA TYR A 154 11.36 -2.17 6.13
C TYR A 154 10.76 -3.56 5.88
N ALA A 155 9.64 -3.60 5.18
CA ALA A 155 9.00 -4.82 4.74
C ALA A 155 8.86 -4.82 3.21
N PRO A 156 8.86 -6.00 2.56
CA PRO A 156 8.62 -6.09 1.13
C PRO A 156 7.28 -5.46 0.74
N VAL A 157 7.27 -4.66 -0.32
CA VAL A 157 6.03 -4.08 -0.84
C VAL A 157 5.30 -5.13 -1.67
N LYS A 158 4.03 -5.38 -1.32
CA LYS A 158 3.13 -6.23 -2.10
C LYS A 158 2.47 -5.42 -3.21
N TRP A 159 2.49 -5.97 -4.42
CA TRP A 159 1.95 -5.34 -5.62
C TRP A 159 0.91 -6.22 -6.27
N ARG A 160 -0.23 -5.65 -6.65
CA ARG A 160 -1.22 -6.27 -7.54
C ARG A 160 -0.76 -6.13 -8.98
N ILE A 161 -0.82 -7.18 -9.76
CA ILE A 161 -0.56 -7.14 -11.20
C ILE A 161 -1.82 -6.61 -11.89
N LEU A 162 -1.73 -5.42 -12.47
CA LEU A 162 -2.84 -4.80 -13.18
C LEU A 162 -2.88 -5.21 -14.66
N LYS A 163 -1.71 -5.48 -15.26
CA LYS A 163 -1.62 -5.88 -16.67
C LYS A 163 -0.28 -6.52 -16.96
N ILE A 164 -0.29 -7.57 -17.76
CA ILE A 164 0.92 -8.17 -18.34
C ILE A 164 0.89 -7.99 -19.85
N SER A 165 2.01 -7.52 -20.40
CA SER A 165 2.21 -7.38 -21.85
C SER A 165 3.63 -7.80 -22.20
N GLY A 166 3.76 -9.00 -22.75
CA GLY A 166 5.06 -9.64 -22.95
C GLY A 166 5.74 -9.91 -21.61
N THR A 167 6.96 -9.42 -21.43
CA THR A 167 7.72 -9.53 -20.18
C THR A 167 7.40 -8.42 -19.17
N LYS A 168 6.61 -7.43 -19.56
CA LYS A 168 6.34 -6.24 -18.73
C LYS A 168 5.02 -6.35 -18.00
N ALA A 169 5.04 -6.00 -16.71
CA ALA A 169 3.87 -5.91 -15.86
C ALA A 169 3.66 -4.49 -15.33
N VAL A 170 2.43 -4.00 -15.39
CA VAL A 170 1.99 -2.84 -14.63
C VAL A 170 1.56 -3.33 -13.25
N LEU A 171 2.20 -2.80 -12.22
CA LEU A 171 2.00 -3.16 -10.83
C LEU A 171 1.40 -1.97 -10.07
N LEU A 172 0.47 -2.25 -9.16
CA LEU A 172 -0.11 -1.26 -8.23
C LEU A 172 0.11 -1.75 -6.81
N ALA A 173 0.60 -0.89 -5.92
CA ALA A 173 0.77 -1.26 -4.53
C ALA A 173 -0.54 -1.76 -3.91
N ASP A 174 -0.48 -2.85 -3.14
CA ASP A 174 -1.66 -3.44 -2.48
C ASP A 174 -2.07 -2.66 -1.22
N ARG A 175 -1.12 -1.93 -0.63
CA ARG A 175 -1.35 -0.98 0.46
C ARG A 175 -0.66 0.35 0.14
N MET A 176 -1.20 1.42 0.68
CA MET A 176 -0.63 2.75 0.51
C MET A 176 0.53 2.95 1.51
N PRO A 177 1.78 3.01 1.02
CA PRO A 177 2.96 2.95 1.87
C PRO A 177 3.29 4.27 2.58
N ASP A 178 2.84 5.42 2.06
CA ASP A 178 3.15 6.74 2.60
C ASP A 178 2.06 7.77 2.25
N THR A 179 2.27 9.02 2.64
CA THR A 179 1.45 10.18 2.28
C THR A 179 2.34 11.31 1.77
N CYS A 180 1.83 12.04 0.79
CA CYS A 180 2.48 13.20 0.21
C CYS A 180 1.42 14.09 -0.43
N PRO A 181 1.40 15.42 -0.21
CA PRO A 181 0.47 16.30 -0.89
C PRO A 181 0.69 16.25 -2.40
N PHE A 182 -0.38 16.43 -3.18
CA PHE A 182 -0.25 16.47 -4.63
C PHE A 182 0.64 17.65 -5.06
N HIS A 183 0.49 18.78 -4.37
CA HIS A 183 1.35 19.96 -4.57
C HIS A 183 1.50 20.77 -3.28
N ASP A 184 2.62 21.50 -3.13
CA ASP A 184 2.96 22.26 -1.93
C ASP A 184 2.20 23.58 -1.78
N LYS A 185 1.63 24.09 -2.88
CA LYS A 185 0.98 25.39 -2.94
C LYS A 185 -0.40 25.29 -3.57
N GLU A 186 -1.31 26.12 -3.11
CA GLU A 186 -2.63 26.24 -3.71
C GLU A 186 -2.56 27.05 -5.00
N GLU A 187 -2.19 26.37 -6.09
CA GLU A 187 -2.07 26.95 -7.42
C GLU A 187 -2.53 25.96 -8.49
N ALA A 188 -2.68 26.46 -9.73
CA ALA A 188 -3.00 25.60 -10.86
C ALA A 188 -1.80 24.69 -11.17
N VAL A 189 -1.99 23.40 -11.04
CA VAL A 189 -0.95 22.40 -11.31
C VAL A 189 -1.58 21.12 -11.87
N ASN A 190 -0.91 20.47 -12.78
CA ASN A 190 -1.26 19.15 -13.29
C ASN A 190 -0.18 18.14 -12.90
N TRP A 191 -0.40 16.86 -13.26
CA TRP A 191 0.54 15.78 -12.94
C TRP A 191 1.99 16.10 -13.32
N SER A 192 2.21 16.66 -14.51
CA SER A 192 3.57 16.91 -15.01
C SER A 192 4.40 17.85 -14.14
N GLY A 193 3.77 18.80 -13.44
CA GLY A 193 4.40 19.78 -12.57
C GLY A 193 4.19 19.53 -11.08
N SER A 194 3.50 18.45 -10.68
CA SER A 194 3.15 18.22 -9.28
C SER A 194 4.35 17.84 -8.41
N HIS A 195 4.30 18.25 -7.15
CA HIS A 195 5.25 17.83 -6.13
C HIS A 195 5.22 16.30 -5.94
N LEU A 196 4.03 15.72 -5.87
CA LEU A 196 3.86 14.26 -5.70
C LEU A 196 4.59 13.47 -6.80
N ARG A 197 4.49 13.89 -8.07
CA ARG A 197 5.20 13.24 -9.17
C ARG A 197 6.73 13.28 -8.98
N GLN A 198 7.26 14.45 -8.60
CA GLN A 198 8.69 14.63 -8.36
C GLN A 198 9.14 13.73 -7.20
N TRP A 199 8.43 13.79 -6.08
CA TRP A 199 8.72 12.98 -4.90
C TRP A 199 8.66 11.48 -5.18
N LEU A 200 7.66 10.99 -5.94
CA LEU A 200 7.55 9.58 -6.33
C LEU A 200 8.72 9.10 -7.19
N ASN A 201 9.23 9.94 -8.10
CA ASN A 201 10.30 9.59 -9.03
C ASN A 201 11.71 9.89 -8.48
N ASP A 202 11.82 10.49 -7.31
CA ASP A 202 13.07 10.79 -6.62
C ASP A 202 13.15 10.07 -5.28
N GLU A 203 12.51 10.59 -4.23
CA GLU A 203 12.64 10.08 -2.87
C GLU A 203 12.03 8.68 -2.70
N PHE A 204 10.77 8.49 -3.12
CA PHE A 204 10.11 7.18 -3.02
C PHE A 204 10.85 6.13 -3.86
N TYR A 205 11.17 6.43 -5.12
CA TYR A 205 11.87 5.53 -6.03
C TYR A 205 13.23 5.09 -5.48
N THR A 206 13.99 6.03 -4.91
CA THR A 206 15.30 5.74 -4.33
C THR A 206 15.22 4.97 -3.02
N ARG A 207 14.21 5.27 -2.20
CA ARG A 207 14.02 4.62 -0.88
C ARG A 207 13.44 3.21 -1.01
N ALA A 208 12.48 3.02 -1.93
CA ALA A 208 11.74 1.76 -2.04
C ALA A 208 12.49 0.67 -2.81
N PHE A 209 13.43 1.04 -3.68
CA PHE A 209 14.07 0.09 -4.59
C PHE A 209 15.59 0.20 -4.53
N SER A 210 16.26 -0.96 -4.47
CA SER A 210 17.71 -1.07 -4.66
C SER A 210 18.11 -0.72 -6.09
N ASP A 211 19.42 -0.54 -6.34
CA ASP A 211 19.95 -0.30 -7.69
C ASP A 211 19.57 -1.42 -8.67
N GLU A 212 19.59 -2.67 -8.20
CA GLU A 212 19.23 -3.84 -8.98
C GLU A 212 17.74 -3.85 -9.32
N GLU A 213 16.88 -3.54 -8.34
CA GLU A 213 15.43 -3.46 -8.55
C GLU A 213 15.08 -2.28 -9.48
N ARG A 214 15.73 -1.12 -9.32
CA ARG A 214 15.54 0.03 -10.20
C ARG A 214 15.91 -0.27 -11.67
N ALA A 215 16.88 -1.13 -11.90
CA ALA A 215 17.27 -1.54 -13.26
C ALA A 215 16.18 -2.39 -13.97
N ALA A 216 15.27 -2.98 -13.21
CA ALA A 216 14.11 -3.72 -13.75
C ALA A 216 12.85 -2.86 -13.91
N ILE A 217 12.82 -1.65 -13.30
CA ILE A 217 11.69 -0.73 -13.44
C ILE A 217 11.84 0.03 -14.77
N GLU A 218 10.82 -0.06 -15.60
CA GLU A 218 10.78 0.57 -16.91
C GLU A 218 10.21 1.99 -16.83
N THR A 219 10.74 2.88 -17.63
CA THR A 219 10.12 4.20 -17.82
C THR A 219 8.79 4.03 -18.55
N THR A 220 7.71 4.50 -17.92
CA THR A 220 6.35 4.40 -18.44
C THR A 220 5.93 5.71 -19.09
N ASN A 221 5.35 5.63 -20.31
CA ASN A 221 4.69 6.78 -20.93
C ASN A 221 3.30 6.93 -20.31
N VAL A 222 3.18 7.84 -19.36
CA VAL A 222 1.96 8.10 -18.58
C VAL A 222 1.08 9.10 -19.31
N LYS A 223 -0.12 8.66 -19.71
CA LYS A 223 -1.10 9.48 -20.43
C LYS A 223 -1.91 10.33 -19.47
N ASN A 224 -2.08 11.61 -19.81
CA ASN A 224 -2.82 12.57 -18.99
C ASN A 224 -4.02 13.16 -19.79
N PRO A 225 -5.05 12.35 -20.10
CA PRO A 225 -6.23 12.86 -20.77
C PRO A 225 -6.96 13.88 -19.90
N ALA A 226 -7.67 14.82 -20.53
CA ALA A 226 -8.50 15.78 -19.81
C ALA A 226 -9.55 15.06 -18.94
N ASN A 227 -9.94 15.70 -17.83
CA ASN A 227 -10.99 15.14 -16.96
C ASN A 227 -12.25 14.83 -17.79
N PRO A 228 -12.70 13.57 -17.84
CA PRO A 228 -13.81 13.17 -18.71
C PRO A 228 -15.15 13.79 -18.32
N HIS A 229 -15.29 14.29 -17.09
CA HIS A 229 -16.53 14.90 -16.60
C HIS A 229 -16.56 16.43 -16.75
N TYR A 230 -15.44 17.10 -16.52
CA TYR A 230 -15.36 18.57 -16.51
C TYR A 230 -14.57 19.14 -17.69
N GLY A 231 -13.82 18.31 -18.42
CA GLY A 231 -12.95 18.77 -19.51
C GLY A 231 -11.71 19.54 -19.02
N THR A 232 -11.41 19.51 -17.72
CA THR A 232 -10.22 20.16 -17.14
C THR A 232 -8.97 19.54 -17.74
N ASP A 233 -8.06 20.38 -18.21
CA ASP A 233 -6.77 19.96 -18.77
C ASP A 233 -5.90 19.32 -17.68
N CYS A 234 -5.38 18.14 -17.95
CA CYS A 234 -4.48 17.41 -17.06
C CYS A 234 -3.01 17.51 -17.48
N GLY A 235 -2.70 18.36 -18.45
CA GLY A 235 -1.36 18.64 -18.93
C GLY A 235 -0.79 17.59 -19.87
N PRO A 236 0.50 17.72 -20.22
CA PRO A 236 1.14 16.82 -21.16
C PRO A 236 1.35 15.43 -20.58
N ASP A 237 1.49 14.43 -21.47
CA ASP A 237 1.99 13.12 -21.13
C ASP A 237 3.38 13.21 -20.50
N THR A 238 3.70 12.28 -19.58
CA THR A 238 4.98 12.26 -18.88
C THR A 238 5.69 10.91 -19.05
N GLN A 239 6.99 10.91 -18.74
CA GLN A 239 7.79 9.70 -18.63
C GLN A 239 8.14 9.51 -17.15
N ASP A 240 7.63 8.44 -16.53
CA ASP A 240 7.75 8.23 -15.11
C ASP A 240 8.19 6.79 -14.79
N TYR A 241 9.03 6.63 -13.78
CA TYR A 241 9.32 5.33 -13.18
C TYR A 241 8.20 4.91 -12.22
N VAL A 242 7.74 5.89 -11.41
CA VAL A 242 6.64 5.69 -10.46
C VAL A 242 5.55 6.72 -10.75
N PHE A 243 4.30 6.25 -10.82
CA PHE A 243 3.15 7.10 -11.12
C PHE A 243 1.95 6.69 -10.26
N ILE A 244 0.86 7.46 -10.32
CA ILE A 244 -0.44 7.10 -9.77
C ILE A 244 -1.44 6.95 -10.93
N LEU A 245 -2.54 6.24 -10.70
CA LEU A 245 -3.52 5.97 -11.76
C LEU A 245 -4.37 7.21 -12.10
N SER A 246 -4.89 7.27 -13.34
CA SER A 246 -5.87 8.26 -13.78
C SER A 246 -7.30 7.76 -13.64
N ASN A 247 -8.25 8.66 -13.77
CA ASN A 247 -9.68 8.30 -13.81
C ASN A 247 -9.98 7.27 -14.91
N ASP A 248 -9.41 7.44 -16.10
CA ASP A 248 -9.67 6.54 -17.24
C ASP A 248 -9.14 5.11 -17.01
N GLU A 249 -8.09 4.97 -16.23
CA GLU A 249 -7.50 3.65 -15.89
C GLU A 249 -8.31 2.91 -14.84
N VAL A 250 -8.98 3.64 -13.94
CA VAL A 250 -9.74 3.07 -12.82
C VAL A 250 -11.24 3.02 -13.13
N PHE A 251 -11.76 4.01 -13.86
CA PHE A 251 -13.18 4.16 -14.15
C PHE A 251 -13.43 4.11 -15.66
N ALA A 252 -13.20 2.95 -16.25
CA ALA A 252 -13.42 2.75 -17.68
C ALA A 252 -14.87 3.07 -18.09
N SER A 253 -15.05 3.48 -19.35
CA SER A 253 -16.37 3.64 -19.95
C SER A 253 -17.09 2.32 -20.25
N SER A 254 -16.36 1.22 -20.22
CA SER A 254 -16.86 -0.15 -20.32
C SER A 254 -17.18 -0.75 -18.94
N LEU A 255 -17.83 -1.91 -18.88
CA LEU A 255 -18.27 -2.53 -17.63
C LEU A 255 -17.14 -2.97 -16.69
N ALA A 256 -15.92 -3.13 -17.22
CA ALA A 256 -14.71 -3.35 -16.43
C ALA A 256 -13.54 -2.58 -17.05
N SER A 257 -12.64 -2.05 -16.24
CA SER A 257 -11.37 -1.53 -16.73
C SER A 257 -10.42 -2.67 -17.11
N ASP A 258 -9.44 -2.38 -17.99
CA ASP A 258 -8.36 -3.33 -18.31
C ASP A 258 -7.58 -3.78 -17.06
N TYR A 259 -7.65 -3.00 -15.97
CA TYR A 259 -6.98 -3.27 -14.70
C TYR A 259 -7.85 -4.03 -13.68
N GLY A 260 -9.05 -4.45 -14.08
CA GLY A 260 -9.96 -5.25 -13.26
C GLY A 260 -10.83 -4.46 -12.29
N PHE A 261 -10.84 -3.12 -12.37
CA PHE A 261 -11.75 -2.29 -11.58
C PHE A 261 -13.15 -2.23 -12.18
N TYR A 262 -14.16 -2.02 -11.34
CA TYR A 262 -15.53 -1.84 -11.81
C TYR A 262 -15.71 -0.55 -12.60
N ALA A 263 -16.58 -0.58 -13.59
CA ALA A 263 -16.95 0.62 -14.31
C ALA A 263 -17.86 1.52 -13.47
N GLY A 264 -17.80 2.82 -13.76
CA GLY A 264 -18.69 3.81 -13.14
C GLY A 264 -18.13 4.44 -11.86
N SER A 265 -18.21 5.77 -11.86
CA SER A 265 -17.68 6.62 -10.78
C SER A 265 -18.59 6.71 -9.55
N GLY A 266 -19.88 6.43 -9.72
CA GLY A 266 -20.91 6.59 -8.68
C GLY A 266 -21.23 5.32 -7.90
N ILE A 267 -20.35 4.31 -7.90
CA ILE A 267 -20.58 3.02 -7.28
C ILE A 267 -19.52 2.80 -6.21
N ASP A 268 -19.96 2.37 -5.05
CA ASP A 268 -19.13 1.78 -4.03
C ASP A 268 -18.46 0.54 -4.61
N ASP A 269 -17.13 0.51 -4.57
CA ASP A 269 -16.37 -0.56 -5.19
C ASP A 269 -15.27 -1.06 -4.26
N SER A 270 -15.42 -2.28 -3.79
CA SER A 270 -14.41 -2.94 -2.95
C SER A 270 -13.06 -3.08 -3.65
N ALA A 271 -13.03 -3.26 -4.98
CA ALA A 271 -11.80 -3.35 -5.76
C ALA A 271 -10.93 -2.08 -5.66
N ARG A 272 -11.54 -0.91 -5.39
CA ARG A 272 -10.89 0.40 -5.30
C ARG A 272 -10.59 0.84 -3.86
N ARG A 273 -10.86 -0.01 -2.87
CA ARG A 273 -10.56 0.25 -1.47
C ARG A 273 -9.15 -0.22 -1.14
N PHE A 274 -8.38 0.66 -0.54
CA PHE A 274 -7.01 0.37 -0.14
C PHE A 274 -6.78 0.83 1.30
N ARG A 275 -5.94 0.08 2.01
CA ARG A 275 -5.51 0.40 3.38
C ARG A 275 -4.17 1.10 3.34
N SER A 276 -3.98 2.11 4.17
CA SER A 276 -2.66 2.66 4.44
C SER A 276 -1.89 1.78 5.42
N THR A 277 -0.57 1.78 5.30
CA THR A 277 0.32 1.15 6.29
C THR A 277 0.30 1.95 7.59
N LEU A 278 0.79 1.36 8.68
CA LEU A 278 0.96 2.10 9.93
C LEU A 278 1.92 3.27 9.75
N TYR A 279 3.01 3.07 9.01
CA TYR A 279 3.95 4.14 8.68
C TYR A 279 3.26 5.31 7.97
N ALA A 280 2.46 5.06 6.93
CA ALA A 280 1.70 6.11 6.24
C ALA A 280 0.77 6.89 7.19
N LYS A 281 0.10 6.18 8.11
CA LYS A 281 -0.75 6.82 9.15
C LYS A 281 0.07 7.70 10.08
N CYS A 282 1.24 7.23 10.52
CA CYS A 282 2.16 8.01 11.36
C CYS A 282 2.72 9.23 10.63
N ARG A 283 2.84 9.15 9.30
CA ARG A 283 3.21 10.26 8.43
C ARG A 283 2.09 11.29 8.22
N GLY A 284 0.83 10.94 8.56
CA GLY A 284 -0.31 11.86 8.49
C GLY A 284 -1.46 11.38 7.60
N ALA A 285 -1.38 10.20 6.98
CA ALA A 285 -2.48 9.70 6.17
C ALA A 285 -3.76 9.56 7.01
N TRP A 286 -4.84 10.13 6.51
CA TRP A 286 -6.17 9.91 7.05
C TRP A 286 -6.59 8.46 6.83
N TRP A 287 -7.34 7.90 7.76
CA TRP A 287 -7.91 6.57 7.66
C TRP A 287 -9.31 6.48 8.25
N SER A 288 -10.14 5.61 7.70
CA SER A 288 -11.52 5.43 8.15
C SER A 288 -11.58 4.62 9.45
N SER A 289 -12.36 5.11 10.41
CA SER A 289 -12.74 4.39 11.63
C SER A 289 -14.08 3.67 11.51
N VAL A 290 -14.77 3.83 10.38
CA VAL A 290 -16.10 3.28 10.12
C VAL A 290 -16.01 1.76 9.96
N GLU A 291 -16.89 1.02 10.64
CA GLU A 291 -16.99 -0.43 10.48
C GLU A 291 -17.25 -0.80 9.00
N GLY A 292 -16.52 -1.81 8.49
CA GLY A 292 -16.54 -2.20 7.08
C GLY A 292 -15.58 -1.44 6.18
N TYR A 293 -15.07 -0.27 6.62
CA TYR A 293 -14.07 0.53 5.90
C TYR A 293 -12.84 0.85 6.75
N ARG A 294 -12.80 0.32 7.97
CA ARG A 294 -11.77 0.63 8.95
C ARG A 294 -10.37 0.36 8.40
N GLY A 295 -9.52 1.37 8.48
CA GLY A 295 -8.15 1.32 7.99
C GLY A 295 -7.98 1.68 6.52
N ASN A 296 -9.07 1.78 5.74
CA ASN A 296 -9.00 2.31 4.38
C ASN A 296 -8.71 3.80 4.43
N SER A 297 -7.98 4.28 3.44
CA SER A 297 -7.68 5.70 3.25
C SER A 297 -8.19 6.16 1.89
N PHE A 298 -8.33 7.46 1.70
CA PHE A 298 -8.54 8.01 0.38
C PHE A 298 -7.21 8.27 -0.32
N TRP A 299 -7.22 8.22 -1.64
CA TRP A 299 -6.01 8.31 -2.44
C TRP A 299 -6.21 9.13 -3.71
N PHE A 300 -5.18 9.88 -4.10
CA PHE A 300 -5.22 10.73 -5.28
C PHE A 300 -5.18 9.91 -6.58
N MET A 301 -5.91 10.43 -7.55
CA MET A 301 -5.72 10.12 -8.97
C MET A 301 -4.86 11.21 -9.59
N ARG A 302 -4.21 10.97 -10.75
CA ARG A 302 -3.45 12.04 -11.43
C ARG A 302 -4.31 12.95 -12.30
N THR A 303 -5.62 12.72 -12.37
CA THR A 303 -6.58 13.50 -13.14
C THR A 303 -6.99 14.74 -12.35
N SER A 304 -6.85 15.94 -12.96
CA SER A 304 -7.34 17.19 -12.36
C SER A 304 -8.84 17.12 -12.06
N GLY A 305 -9.29 17.81 -11.01
CA GLY A 305 -10.69 17.85 -10.62
C GLY A 305 -11.52 18.86 -11.46
N TYR A 306 -12.47 19.55 -10.78
CA TYR A 306 -13.28 20.58 -11.41
C TYR A 306 -12.46 21.80 -11.88
N THR A 307 -11.39 22.11 -11.17
CA THR A 307 -10.44 23.18 -11.50
C THR A 307 -9.02 22.62 -11.60
N SER A 308 -8.12 23.40 -12.21
CA SER A 308 -6.69 23.06 -12.28
C SER A 308 -5.95 23.13 -10.93
N SER A 309 -6.58 23.66 -9.88
CA SER A 309 -6.06 23.62 -8.49
C SER A 309 -6.75 22.56 -7.63
N SER A 310 -7.51 21.65 -8.26
CA SER A 310 -8.11 20.50 -7.58
C SER A 310 -7.71 19.20 -8.25
N ILE A 311 -7.60 18.14 -7.46
CA ILE A 311 -7.21 16.81 -7.90
C ILE A 311 -8.27 15.78 -7.53
N THR A 312 -8.64 14.88 -8.44
CA THR A 312 -9.60 13.82 -8.17
C THR A 312 -9.05 12.79 -7.20
N TYR A 313 -9.92 12.16 -6.45
CA TYR A 313 -9.54 11.13 -5.48
C TYR A 313 -10.60 10.04 -5.35
N VAL A 314 -10.18 8.87 -4.93
CA VAL A 314 -11.05 7.77 -4.51
C VAL A 314 -11.10 7.75 -2.99
N CYS A 315 -12.30 7.71 -2.41
CA CYS A 315 -12.46 7.67 -0.95
C CYS A 315 -12.34 6.25 -0.38
N ASP A 316 -12.38 6.14 0.95
CA ASP A 316 -12.24 4.93 1.73
C ASP A 316 -13.23 3.81 1.38
N PHE A 317 -14.40 4.12 0.84
CA PHE A 317 -15.38 3.14 0.37
C PHE A 317 -15.34 2.88 -1.15
N GLY A 318 -14.36 3.46 -1.89
CA GLY A 318 -14.14 3.14 -3.31
C GLY A 318 -14.91 4.02 -4.31
N TYR A 319 -15.53 5.12 -3.85
CA TYR A 319 -16.23 6.09 -4.68
C TYR A 319 -15.28 7.15 -5.22
N LEU A 320 -15.43 7.52 -6.50
CA LEU A 320 -14.65 8.58 -7.13
C LEU A 320 -15.27 9.96 -6.89
N TYR A 321 -14.52 10.85 -6.32
CA TYR A 321 -14.84 12.28 -6.23
C TYR A 321 -14.23 13.02 -7.42
N ASN A 322 -15.00 13.12 -8.52
CA ASN A 322 -14.60 13.80 -9.75
C ASN A 322 -14.36 15.30 -9.59
N GLN A 323 -15.08 15.94 -8.65
CA GLN A 323 -14.87 17.35 -8.34
C GLN A 323 -13.48 17.59 -7.76
N GLY A 324 -12.97 16.61 -7.04
CA GLY A 324 -11.64 16.64 -6.43
C GLY A 324 -11.60 17.39 -5.11
N THR A 325 -10.40 17.42 -4.55
CA THR A 325 -10.01 18.20 -3.37
C THR A 325 -8.86 19.15 -3.74
N ALA A 326 -8.48 20.05 -2.84
CA ALA A 326 -7.36 20.96 -3.05
C ALA A 326 -6.06 20.18 -3.32
N VAL A 327 -5.22 20.65 -4.23
CA VAL A 327 -3.92 20.04 -4.53
C VAL A 327 -2.96 20.05 -3.33
N THR A 328 -3.22 20.92 -2.36
CA THR A 328 -2.46 21.03 -1.10
C THR A 328 -2.97 20.12 0.02
N CYS A 329 -3.97 19.27 -0.26
CA CYS A 329 -4.43 18.29 0.72
C CYS A 329 -3.27 17.34 1.09
N ASP A 330 -2.93 17.27 2.39
CA ASP A 330 -1.72 16.63 2.90
C ASP A 330 -1.99 15.31 3.64
N ASP A 331 -3.25 14.87 3.70
CA ASP A 331 -3.68 13.66 4.39
C ASP A 331 -4.16 12.53 3.48
N ALA A 332 -4.09 12.71 2.16
CA ALA A 332 -4.31 11.63 1.22
C ALA A 332 -3.13 10.65 1.23
N ALA A 333 -3.42 9.37 1.34
CA ALA A 333 -2.39 8.35 1.16
C ALA A 333 -2.05 8.19 -0.33
N MET A 334 -0.79 7.93 -0.64
CA MET A 334 -0.36 7.72 -2.01
C MET A 334 -0.46 6.23 -2.39
N LEU A 335 -0.96 5.96 -3.60
CA LEU A 335 -1.10 4.61 -4.15
C LEU A 335 -0.22 4.50 -5.41
N PRO A 336 1.06 4.09 -5.27
CA PRO A 336 2.01 4.08 -6.37
C PRO A 336 1.76 2.92 -7.33
N ALA A 337 2.06 3.18 -8.61
CA ALA A 337 2.13 2.19 -9.67
C ALA A 337 3.50 2.26 -10.36
N ILE A 338 3.97 1.12 -10.86
CA ILE A 338 5.23 0.99 -11.60
C ILE A 338 5.04 0.04 -12.79
N THR A 339 5.90 0.14 -13.79
CA THR A 339 6.03 -0.89 -14.82
C THR A 339 7.35 -1.64 -14.61
N VAL A 340 7.30 -2.95 -14.50
CA VAL A 340 8.49 -3.79 -14.24
C VAL A 340 8.68 -4.77 -15.39
N ASP A 341 9.92 -4.95 -15.83
CA ASP A 341 10.30 -6.06 -16.70
C ASP A 341 10.56 -7.31 -15.84
N LEU A 342 9.62 -8.23 -15.88
CA LEU A 342 9.62 -9.43 -15.05
C LEU A 342 10.76 -10.42 -15.36
N GLU A 343 11.38 -10.34 -16.53
CA GLU A 343 12.58 -11.14 -16.86
C GLU A 343 13.84 -10.60 -16.16
N LYS A 344 13.88 -9.29 -15.91
CA LYS A 344 15.00 -8.63 -15.23
C LYS A 344 14.82 -8.56 -13.73
N ALA A 345 13.56 -8.54 -13.26
CA ALA A 345 13.24 -8.35 -11.87
C ALA A 345 13.47 -9.61 -11.04
N SER A 346 14.05 -9.43 -9.86
CA SER A 346 14.04 -10.41 -8.79
C SER A 346 12.83 -10.12 -7.89
N TYR A 347 11.77 -10.92 -7.98
CA TYR A 347 10.55 -10.75 -7.20
C TYR A 347 10.14 -12.07 -6.55
N GLN A 348 9.24 -11.99 -5.57
CA GLN A 348 8.62 -13.15 -4.94
C GLN A 348 7.13 -13.18 -5.26
N LYS A 349 6.61 -14.30 -5.78
CA LYS A 349 5.17 -14.50 -5.93
C LYS A 349 4.52 -14.63 -4.54
N THR A 350 3.38 -14.00 -4.35
CA THR A 350 2.65 -14.05 -3.08
C THR A 350 1.16 -14.29 -3.30
N THR A 351 0.39 -14.35 -2.22
CA THR A 351 -1.06 -14.60 -2.29
C THR A 351 -1.78 -13.54 -3.11
N SER A 352 -2.63 -14.02 -4.03
CA SER A 352 -3.51 -13.17 -4.83
C SER A 352 -4.43 -12.34 -3.94
N VAL A 353 -4.95 -11.24 -4.48
CA VAL A 353 -5.97 -10.39 -3.84
C VAL A 353 -7.26 -10.50 -4.61
N GLU A 354 -8.37 -10.64 -3.92
CA GLU A 354 -9.71 -10.65 -4.47
C GLU A 354 -10.46 -9.37 -4.12
N SER A 355 -11.36 -8.92 -5.00
CA SER A 355 -12.12 -7.69 -4.77
C SER A 355 -13.01 -7.73 -3.52
N THR A 356 -13.30 -8.93 -3.01
CA THR A 356 -14.05 -9.17 -1.76
C THR A 356 -13.19 -9.15 -0.51
N ASP A 357 -11.86 -9.31 -0.63
CA ASP A 357 -10.95 -9.45 0.52
C ASP A 357 -10.56 -8.12 1.16
N VAL A 358 -10.85 -7.02 0.51
CA VAL A 358 -10.38 -5.68 0.90
C VAL A 358 -10.96 -5.17 2.23
N ASN A 359 -11.94 -5.88 2.79
CA ASN A 359 -12.60 -5.54 4.05
C ASN A 359 -12.43 -6.60 5.18
N ASN A 360 -11.60 -7.62 4.97
CA ASN A 360 -11.36 -8.67 5.97
C ASN A 360 -10.05 -8.46 6.73
#